data_aaea06e06cfcf8dbd6c1d3a5c82afe0a
#
_entry.id   aaea06e06cfcf8dbd6c1d3a5c82afe0a
#
_cell.length_a   1.000
_cell.length_b   1.000
_cell.length_c   1.000
_cell.angle_alpha   90.00
_cell.angle_beta   90.00
_cell.angle_gamma   90.00
#
_symmetry.space_group_name_H-M   'P 1'
#
loop_
_entity.id
_entity.type
_entity.pdbx_description
1 polymer ?
#
loop_
_entity_poly.entity_id
_entity_poly.type
_entity_poly.pdbx_seq_one_letter_code
_entity_poly.pdbx_strand_id
1 'polypeptide(L)'
;PIRREVFVAETREKALEICRPYLADKYETYHAWGQSKAMPDGDNNLGQELDELLKDRFLIGSAEDVAERMVILAQETGINHLIMSVQWPGMPQGLVLDTMHRLAADVFPRVRAALA
;
A
#
# COMPACT_ATOMS: atom_id res chain seq x y z
N PRO A 1 2.87 15.11 -7.76
CA PRO A 1 2.21 14.19 -6.82
C PRO A 1 2.50 12.73 -7.14
N ILE A 2 2.58 11.93 -6.10
CA ILE A 2 2.79 10.48 -6.21
C ILE A 2 1.53 9.77 -5.72
N ARG A 3 1.15 8.69 -6.40
CA ARG A 3 0.01 7.87 -6.02
C ARG A 3 0.49 6.55 -5.42
N ARG A 4 -0.13 6.16 -4.30
CA ARG A 4 0.15 4.88 -3.63
C ARG A 4 -1.15 4.22 -3.18
N GLU A 5 -1.16 2.90 -3.23
CA GLU A 5 -2.23 2.09 -2.65
C GLU A 5 -1.96 1.95 -1.15
N VAL A 6 -2.96 2.24 -0.33
CA VAL A 6 -2.79 2.29 1.14
C VAL A 6 -3.81 1.39 1.82
N PHE A 7 -3.35 0.62 2.79
CA PHE A 7 -4.22 -0.14 3.68
C PHE A 7 -3.61 -0.18 5.08
N VAL A 8 -4.41 0.21 6.07
CA VAL A 8 -3.98 0.26 7.47
C VAL A 8 -4.85 -0.65 8.31
N ALA A 9 -4.22 -1.50 9.11
CA ALA A 9 -4.91 -2.36 10.07
C ALA A 9 -4.23 -2.25 11.44
N GLU A 10 -4.67 -3.06 12.37
CA GLU A 10 -4.18 -3.04 13.74
C GLU A 10 -2.70 -3.44 13.81
N THR A 11 -2.31 -4.43 13.01
CA THR A 11 -0.93 -4.87 12.88
C THR A 11 -0.58 -5.09 11.41
N ARG A 12 0.72 -5.12 11.10
CA ARG A 12 1.18 -5.43 9.75
C ARG A 12 0.69 -6.80 9.28
N GLU A 13 0.74 -7.78 10.17
CA GLU A 13 0.34 -9.15 9.86
C GLU A 13 -1.14 -9.23 9.51
N LYS A 14 -1.99 -8.55 10.28
CA LYS A 14 -3.42 -8.47 9.98
C LYS A 14 -3.68 -7.72 8.68
N ALA A 15 -2.97 -6.64 8.46
CA ALA A 15 -3.11 -5.87 7.22
C ALA A 15 -2.81 -6.74 6.00
N LEU A 16 -1.73 -7.47 6.02
CA LEU A 16 -1.35 -8.37 4.93
C LEU A 16 -2.34 -9.51 4.76
N GLU A 17 -2.82 -10.08 5.85
CA GLU A 17 -3.81 -11.15 5.81
C GLU A 17 -5.11 -10.69 5.16
N ILE A 18 -5.61 -9.53 5.57
CA ILE A 18 -6.86 -8.96 5.03
C ILE A 18 -6.69 -8.56 3.56
N CYS A 19 -5.55 -8.00 3.20
CA CYS A 19 -5.30 -7.51 1.85
C CYS A 19 -5.03 -8.61 0.83
N ARG A 20 -4.56 -9.77 1.27
CA ARG A 20 -4.09 -10.83 0.38
C ARG A 20 -5.07 -11.16 -0.76
N PRO A 21 -6.38 -11.36 -0.52
CA PRO A 21 -7.31 -11.64 -1.62
C PRO A 21 -7.39 -10.51 -2.64
N TYR A 22 -7.33 -9.27 -2.16
CA TYR A 22 -7.46 -8.09 -3.03
C TYR A 22 -6.16 -7.79 -3.79
N LEU A 23 -5.02 -8.12 -3.20
CA LEU A 23 -3.73 -8.05 -3.88
C LEU A 23 -3.67 -9.05 -5.03
N ALA A 24 -4.19 -10.26 -4.83
CA ALA A 24 -4.25 -11.27 -5.87
C ALA A 24 -5.07 -10.78 -7.06
N ASP A 25 -6.24 -10.19 -6.80
CA ASP A 25 -7.09 -9.64 -7.85
C ASP A 25 -6.38 -8.52 -8.62
N LYS A 26 -5.71 -7.62 -7.92
CA LYS A 26 -4.93 -6.57 -8.56
C LYS A 26 -3.79 -7.14 -9.41
N TYR A 27 -3.12 -8.12 -8.88
CA TYR A 27 -2.03 -8.78 -9.58
C TYR A 27 -2.52 -9.46 -10.86
N GLU A 28 -3.65 -10.15 -10.79
CA GLU A 28 -4.28 -10.75 -11.96
C GLU A 28 -4.67 -9.72 -13.00
N THR A 29 -5.17 -8.57 -12.57
CA THR A 29 -5.52 -7.48 -13.47
C THR A 29 -4.28 -6.97 -14.21
N TYR A 30 -3.20 -6.74 -13.50
CA TYR A 30 -1.94 -6.32 -14.13
C TYR A 30 -1.39 -7.39 -15.06
N HIS A 31 -1.52 -8.64 -14.68
CA HIS A 31 -1.12 -9.77 -15.51
C HIS A 31 -1.95 -9.83 -16.81
N ALA A 32 -3.26 -9.65 -16.69
CA ALA A 32 -4.18 -9.62 -17.83
C ALA A 32 -3.86 -8.48 -18.81
N TRP A 33 -3.33 -7.37 -18.31
CA TRP A 33 -2.92 -6.23 -19.14
C TRP A 33 -1.56 -6.44 -19.81
N GLY A 34 -0.95 -7.60 -19.64
CA GLY A 34 0.30 -7.94 -20.30
C GLY A 34 1.56 -7.43 -19.64
N GLN A 35 1.46 -6.86 -18.45
CA GLN A 35 2.62 -6.36 -17.73
C GLN A 35 3.56 -7.49 -17.32
N SER A 36 3.04 -8.68 -17.11
CA SER A 36 3.84 -9.85 -16.80
C SER A 36 4.76 -10.28 -17.94
N LYS A 37 4.42 -9.92 -19.19
CA LYS A 37 5.23 -10.24 -20.36
C LYS A 37 6.52 -9.42 -20.41
N ALA A 38 6.57 -8.31 -19.70
CA ALA A 38 7.76 -7.49 -19.59
C ALA A 38 8.71 -7.97 -18.51
N MET A 39 8.30 -8.94 -17.72
CA MET A 39 9.13 -9.51 -16.65
C MET A 39 9.93 -10.69 -17.16
N PRO A 40 11.20 -10.81 -16.75
CA PRO A 40 12.00 -11.98 -17.14
C PRO A 40 11.41 -13.25 -16.57
N ASP A 41 11.74 -14.38 -17.20
CA ASP A 41 11.29 -15.72 -16.82
C ASP A 41 11.74 -16.08 -15.42
N GLY A 42 11.08 -15.56 -14.44
CA GLY A 42 11.37 -15.78 -13.05
C GLY A 42 10.10 -15.87 -12.25
N ASP A 43 9.07 -16.35 -12.88
CA ASP A 43 7.72 -16.38 -12.34
C ASP A 43 7.58 -17.18 -11.06
N ASN A 44 8.60 -17.92 -10.70
CA ASN A 44 8.69 -18.60 -9.43
C ASN A 44 8.83 -17.67 -8.25
N ASN A 45 8.97 -16.36 -8.53
CA ASN A 45 9.16 -15.32 -7.54
C ASN A 45 7.94 -14.44 -7.36
N LEU A 46 6.74 -14.98 -7.57
CA LEU A 46 5.49 -14.26 -7.30
C LEU A 46 5.50 -13.63 -5.90
N GLY A 47 6.06 -14.33 -4.92
CA GLY A 47 6.21 -13.80 -3.58
C GLY A 47 7.19 -12.64 -3.49
N GLN A 48 8.30 -12.72 -4.20
CA GLN A 48 9.30 -11.63 -4.24
C GLN A 48 8.80 -10.44 -5.01
N GLU A 49 8.14 -10.66 -6.15
CA GLU A 49 7.52 -9.60 -6.92
C GLU A 49 6.44 -8.89 -6.11
N LEU A 50 5.65 -9.64 -5.37
CA LEU A 50 4.65 -9.09 -4.48
C LEU A 50 5.29 -8.27 -3.38
N ASP A 51 6.37 -8.76 -2.77
CA ASP A 51 7.11 -8.02 -1.75
C ASP A 51 7.73 -6.73 -2.30
N GLU A 52 8.26 -6.76 -3.49
CA GLU A 52 8.80 -5.56 -4.15
C GLU A 52 7.71 -4.56 -4.50
N LEU A 53 6.57 -5.05 -5.01
CA LEU A 53 5.41 -4.21 -5.28
C LEU A 53 4.88 -3.59 -3.99
N LEU A 54 4.84 -4.36 -2.91
CA LEU A 54 4.43 -3.88 -1.60
C LEU A 54 5.34 -2.78 -1.08
N LYS A 55 6.64 -2.85 -1.40
CA LYS A 55 7.59 -1.82 -0.98
C LYS A 55 7.44 -0.53 -1.77
N ASP A 56 7.21 -0.63 -3.07
CA ASP A 56 7.25 0.53 -3.96
C ASP A 56 5.89 1.17 -4.20
N ARG A 57 4.83 0.38 -4.29
CA ARG A 57 3.50 0.88 -4.69
C ARG A 57 2.45 0.78 -3.60
N PHE A 58 2.68 -0.04 -2.60
CA PHE A 58 1.70 -0.30 -1.55
C PHE A 58 2.24 0.11 -0.20
N LEU A 59 1.43 0.86 0.53
CA LEU A 59 1.69 1.21 1.92
C LEU A 59 0.72 0.39 2.77
N ILE A 60 1.18 -0.77 3.21
CA ILE A 60 0.35 -1.73 3.95
C ILE A 60 1.02 -2.03 5.28
N GLY A 61 0.27 -1.91 6.36
CA GLY A 61 0.78 -2.24 7.67
C GLY A 61 -0.05 -1.64 8.79
N SER A 62 0.56 -1.54 9.96
CA SER A 62 -0.01 -0.79 11.07
C SER A 62 0.08 0.71 10.79
N ALA A 63 -0.59 1.51 11.62
CA ALA A 63 -0.49 2.96 11.50
C ALA A 63 0.95 3.45 11.59
N GLU A 64 1.73 2.86 12.49
CA GLU A 64 3.15 3.20 12.65
C GLU A 64 3.96 2.86 11.40
N ASP A 65 3.76 1.66 10.85
CA ASP A 65 4.46 1.22 9.63
C ASP A 65 4.16 2.13 8.45
N VAL A 66 2.89 2.45 8.23
CA VAL A 66 2.46 3.27 7.11
C VAL A 66 2.97 4.70 7.27
N ALA A 67 2.92 5.26 8.49
CA ALA A 67 3.43 6.60 8.76
C ALA A 67 4.93 6.68 8.47
N GLU A 68 5.69 5.71 8.92
CA GLU A 68 7.14 5.66 8.69
C GLU A 68 7.46 5.62 7.20
N ARG A 69 6.74 4.80 6.44
CA ARG A 69 6.93 4.70 4.99
C ARG A 69 6.58 6.00 4.27
N MET A 70 5.54 6.69 4.70
CA MET A 70 5.17 7.99 4.13
C MET A 70 6.25 9.04 4.38
N VAL A 71 6.82 9.05 5.58
CA VAL A 71 7.90 9.97 5.92
C VAL A 71 9.12 9.71 5.05
N ILE A 72 9.52 8.45 4.91
CA ILE A 72 10.65 8.06 4.05
C ILE A 72 10.41 8.49 2.61
N LEU A 73 9.21 8.23 2.09
CA LEU A 73 8.85 8.60 0.73
C LEU A 73 8.97 10.11 0.52
N ALA A 74 8.46 10.90 1.45
CA ALA A 74 8.52 12.36 1.39
C ALA A 74 9.96 12.86 1.42
N GLN A 75 10.80 12.28 2.27
CA GLN A 75 12.20 12.67 2.40
C GLN A 75 13.03 12.31 1.17
N GLU A 76 12.80 11.14 0.60
CA GLU A 76 13.54 10.67 -0.57
C GLU A 76 13.15 11.40 -1.85
N THR A 77 11.89 11.72 -2.02
CA THR A 77 11.36 12.29 -3.27
C THR A 77 11.13 13.78 -3.21
N GLY A 78 11.07 14.36 -2.02
CA GLY A 78 10.76 15.78 -1.83
C GLY A 78 9.32 16.15 -2.16
N ILE A 79 8.42 15.18 -2.28
CA ILE A 79 7.03 15.46 -2.60
C ILE A 79 6.31 16.10 -1.40
N ASN A 80 5.34 16.95 -1.72
CA ASN A 80 4.47 17.57 -0.72
C ASN A 80 3.00 17.18 -0.94
N HIS A 81 2.73 16.25 -1.85
CA HIS A 81 1.38 15.83 -2.19
C HIS A 81 1.37 14.34 -2.49
N LEU A 82 0.60 13.58 -1.72
CA LEU A 82 0.45 12.14 -1.88
C LEU A 82 -1.01 11.81 -2.14
N ILE A 83 -1.27 11.12 -3.24
CA ILE A 83 -2.59 10.61 -3.57
C ILE A 83 -2.68 9.18 -3.07
N MET A 84 -3.63 8.93 -2.18
CA MET A 84 -3.81 7.61 -1.57
C MET A 84 -5.03 6.92 -2.14
N SER A 85 -4.83 5.72 -2.69
CA SER A 85 -5.93 4.87 -3.14
C SER A 85 -6.24 3.88 -2.02
N VAL A 86 -7.37 4.05 -1.36
CA VAL A 86 -7.76 3.24 -0.20
C VAL A 86 -8.85 2.23 -0.53
N GLN A 87 -9.45 2.32 -1.69
CA GLN A 87 -10.45 1.35 -2.14
C GLN A 87 -9.88 0.49 -3.26
N TRP A 88 -9.88 -0.81 -3.05
CA TRP A 88 -9.36 -1.77 -4.02
C TRP A 88 -10.52 -2.60 -4.57
N PRO A 89 -10.40 -3.13 -5.81
CA PRO A 89 -11.48 -3.92 -6.40
C PRO A 89 -11.92 -5.06 -5.49
N GLY A 90 -13.24 -5.15 -5.25
CA GLY A 90 -13.83 -6.18 -4.40
C GLY A 90 -13.74 -5.92 -2.90
N MET A 91 -13.08 -4.86 -2.47
CA MET A 91 -12.92 -4.58 -1.05
C MET A 91 -14.23 -4.06 -0.44
N PRO A 92 -14.70 -4.66 0.67
CA PRO A 92 -15.87 -4.15 1.38
C PRO A 92 -15.67 -2.73 1.89
N GLN A 93 -16.71 -1.91 1.81
CA GLN A 93 -16.64 -0.51 2.21
C GLN A 93 -16.25 -0.33 3.67
N GLY A 94 -16.63 -1.25 4.54
CA GLY A 94 -16.23 -1.20 5.95
C GLY A 94 -14.73 -1.20 6.17
N LEU A 95 -13.99 -1.97 5.36
CA LEU A 95 -12.54 -2.00 5.42
C LEU A 95 -11.93 -0.68 4.93
N VAL A 96 -12.52 -0.09 3.89
CA VAL A 96 -12.08 1.21 3.37
C VAL A 96 -12.26 2.29 4.41
N LEU A 97 -13.42 2.35 5.03
CA LEU A 97 -13.72 3.34 6.08
C LEU A 97 -12.81 3.17 7.29
N ASP A 98 -12.54 1.93 7.70
CA ASP A 98 -11.63 1.66 8.81
C ASP A 98 -10.22 2.16 8.51
N THR A 99 -9.73 1.92 7.30
CA THR A 99 -8.43 2.45 6.87
C THR A 99 -8.41 3.97 6.91
N MET A 100 -9.46 4.62 6.40
CA MET A 100 -9.56 6.09 6.43
C MET A 100 -9.55 6.64 7.86
N HIS A 101 -10.25 5.99 8.77
CA HIS A 101 -10.24 6.37 10.18
C HIS A 101 -8.85 6.25 10.80
N ARG A 102 -8.17 5.15 10.54
CA ARG A 102 -6.82 4.93 11.05
C ARG A 102 -5.82 5.91 10.45
N LEU A 103 -5.96 6.26 9.18
CA LEU A 103 -5.15 7.29 8.54
C LEU A 103 -5.32 8.64 9.24
N ALA A 104 -6.55 9.06 9.44
CA ALA A 104 -6.84 10.36 10.04
C ALA A 104 -6.43 10.43 11.52
N ALA A 105 -6.70 9.38 12.28
CA ALA A 105 -6.49 9.38 13.73
C ALA A 105 -5.05 9.05 14.13
N ASP A 106 -4.40 8.14 13.41
CA ASP A 106 -3.12 7.57 13.85
C ASP A 106 -1.95 7.83 12.90
N VAL A 107 -2.19 7.87 11.59
CA VAL A 107 -1.12 8.00 10.59
C VAL A 107 -0.75 9.46 10.35
N PHE A 108 -1.70 10.29 10.01
CA PHE A 108 -1.44 11.67 9.63
C PHE A 108 -0.80 12.49 10.75
N PRO A 109 -1.23 12.38 12.02
CA PRO A 109 -0.55 13.10 13.08
C PRO A 109 0.93 12.73 13.23
N ARG A 110 1.25 11.45 13.06
CA ARG A 110 2.64 10.96 13.13
C ARG A 110 3.48 11.52 11.97
N VAL A 111 2.92 11.54 10.77
CA VAL A 111 3.61 12.06 9.57
C VAL A 111 3.85 13.57 9.73
N ARG A 112 2.85 14.32 10.16
CA ARG A 112 2.98 15.76 10.38
C ARG A 112 4.05 16.09 11.41
N ALA A 113 4.07 15.35 12.51
CA ALA A 113 5.07 15.54 13.56
C ALA A 113 6.49 15.26 13.06
N ALA A 114 6.66 14.23 12.25
CA ALA A 114 7.96 13.85 11.73
C ALA A 114 8.49 14.81 10.65
N LEU A 115 7.60 15.42 9.89
CA LEU A 115 7.97 16.32 8.78
C LEU A 115 7.90 17.81 9.16
N ALA A 116 7.47 18.10 10.37
CA ALA A 116 7.37 19.50 10.82
C ALA A 116 8.73 20.15 11.00
#